data_59f78d18da4f694978232188ce828ffc
#
_entry.id   59f78d18da4f694978232188ce828ffc
#
_cell.length_a   1.000
_cell.length_b   1.000
_cell.length_c   1.000
_cell.angle_alpha   90.00
_cell.angle_beta   90.00
_cell.angle_gamma   90.00
#
_symmetry.space_group_name_H-M   'P 1'
#
loop_
_entity.id
_entity.type
_entity.pdbx_description
1 polymer ?
#
loop_
_entity_poly.entity_id
_entity_poly.type
_entity_poly.pdbx_seq_one_letter_code
_entity_poly.pdbx_strand_id
1 'polypeptide(L)'
;SRGLGDVYKRQAIFSLTLKSKGADGVVRTGLDGLKVYIIPDVSGLTVSRFLQVTLDAMSQLFFSLSVSMGIMITYGSYVKKDVDLNKSVAQIEVVDTAVAFLAGVMIIPAIYVFSGMDGMSAGPSLMFVALPKTFYAMGIAGRVIGLVFFLLAAFAALTSCISVLESITANCMEIFHTGRKKTTLVL
;
A
#
# COMPACT_ATOMS: atom_id res chain seq x y z
N SER A 1 -2.14 5.26 -17.39
CA SER A 1 -1.58 5.72 -16.09
C SER A 1 -2.02 7.12 -15.65
N ARG A 2 -2.41 8.05 -16.58
CA ARG A 2 -2.92 9.38 -16.18
C ARG A 2 -4.24 9.32 -15.39
N GLY A 3 -5.15 8.40 -15.72
CA GLY A 3 -6.44 8.29 -15.06
C GLY A 3 -6.38 7.85 -13.59
N LEU A 4 -5.46 6.98 -13.21
CA LEU A 4 -5.27 6.53 -11.83
C LEU A 4 -4.79 7.69 -10.93
N GLY A 5 -3.83 8.49 -11.38
CA GLY A 5 -3.34 9.63 -10.63
C GLY A 5 -4.43 10.68 -10.37
N ASP A 6 -5.34 10.89 -11.32
CA ASP A 6 -6.44 11.84 -11.14
C ASP A 6 -7.52 11.32 -10.18
N VAL A 7 -7.77 10.01 -10.16
CA VAL A 7 -8.66 9.38 -9.18
C VAL A 7 -8.10 9.53 -7.76
N TYR A 8 -6.82 9.23 -7.54
CA TYR A 8 -6.18 9.40 -6.23
C TYR A 8 -6.16 10.86 -5.77
N LYS A 9 -5.88 11.81 -6.67
CA LYS A 9 -5.94 13.25 -6.34
C LYS A 9 -7.33 13.69 -5.91
N ARG A 10 -8.37 13.29 -6.63
CA ARG A 10 -9.76 13.62 -6.28
C ARG A 10 -10.17 12.98 -4.95
N GLN A 11 -9.79 11.74 -4.70
CA GLN A 11 -10.06 11.07 -3.43
C GLN A 11 -9.31 11.71 -2.26
N ALA A 12 -8.04 12.11 -2.46
CA ALA A 12 -7.27 12.83 -1.44
C ALA A 12 -7.93 14.17 -1.10
N ILE A 13 -8.29 14.98 -2.11
CA ILE A 13 -9.00 16.25 -1.89
C ILE A 13 -10.33 16.01 -1.16
N PHE A 14 -11.09 14.99 -1.56
CA PHE A 14 -12.36 14.66 -0.91
C PHE A 14 -12.16 14.24 0.56
N SER A 15 -11.15 13.40 0.86
CA SER A 15 -10.86 12.99 2.24
C SER A 15 -10.47 14.15 3.15
N LEU A 16 -9.78 15.17 2.60
CA LEU A 16 -9.41 16.38 3.34
C LEU A 16 -10.61 17.30 3.64
N THR A 17 -11.63 17.28 2.80
CA THR A 17 -12.86 18.09 2.99
C THR A 17 -13.88 17.41 3.91
N LEU A 18 -13.66 16.16 4.29
CA LEU A 18 -14.54 15.43 5.18
C LEU A 18 -14.59 16.08 6.57
N LYS A 19 -15.80 16.27 7.06
CA LYS A 19 -16.09 16.64 8.43
C LYS A 19 -17.15 15.67 8.96
N SER A 20 -16.86 15.02 10.05
CA SER A 20 -17.82 14.14 10.70
C SER A 20 -17.72 14.28 12.22
N LYS A 21 -18.86 14.04 12.87
CA LYS A 21 -18.90 13.87 14.31
C LYS A 21 -18.64 12.40 14.59
N GLY A 22 -17.49 12.11 15.19
CA GLY A 22 -17.12 10.73 15.55
C GLY A 22 -18.15 10.07 16.49
N ALA A 23 -18.05 8.78 16.69
CA ALA A 23 -18.90 8.04 17.59
C ALA A 23 -18.81 8.54 19.05
N ASP A 24 -17.72 9.18 19.40
CA ASP A 24 -17.42 9.85 20.68
C ASP A 24 -17.95 11.30 20.78
N GLY A 25 -18.68 11.76 19.77
CA GLY A 25 -19.26 13.12 19.74
C GLY A 25 -18.30 14.24 19.37
N VAL A 26 -17.02 13.94 19.15
CA VAL A 26 -16.00 14.93 18.77
C VAL A 26 -16.06 15.20 17.27
N VAL A 27 -16.12 16.47 16.90
CA VAL A 27 -16.04 16.90 15.48
C VAL A 27 -14.58 16.81 15.03
N ARG A 28 -14.32 15.92 14.08
CA ARG A 28 -13.00 15.73 13.48
C ARG A 28 -13.02 16.18 12.02
N THR A 29 -11.91 16.74 11.56
CA THR A 29 -11.75 17.14 10.16
C THR A 29 -10.67 16.30 9.48
N GLY A 30 -10.78 16.13 8.16
CA GLY A 30 -9.75 15.45 7.37
C GLY A 30 -8.38 16.13 7.48
N LEU A 31 -8.36 17.46 7.69
CA LEU A 31 -7.11 18.19 7.90
C LEU A 31 -6.40 17.82 9.22
N ASP A 32 -7.16 17.51 10.27
CA ASP A 32 -6.56 17.05 11.53
C ASP A 32 -5.93 15.66 11.36
N GLY A 33 -6.60 14.76 10.61
CA GLY A 33 -6.04 13.48 10.23
C GLY A 33 -4.78 13.59 9.37
N LEU A 34 -4.73 14.56 8.45
CA LEU A 34 -3.54 14.84 7.66
C LEU A 34 -2.37 15.34 8.52
N LYS A 35 -2.65 16.20 9.52
CA LYS A 35 -1.61 16.62 10.48
C LYS A 35 -1.02 15.44 11.24
N VAL A 36 -1.85 14.51 11.69
CA VAL A 36 -1.39 13.29 12.37
C VAL A 36 -0.49 12.44 11.46
N TYR A 37 -0.77 12.41 10.15
CA TYR A 37 0.04 11.66 9.19
C TYR A 37 1.38 12.33 8.87
N ILE A 38 1.40 13.66 8.68
CA ILE A 38 2.59 14.38 8.20
C ILE A 38 3.49 14.84 9.34
N ILE A 39 2.92 15.19 10.50
CA ILE A 39 3.68 15.68 11.64
C ILE A 39 4.05 14.52 12.56
N PRO A 40 5.31 14.09 12.57
CA PRO A 40 5.73 12.99 13.43
C PRO A 40 5.71 13.46 14.90
N ASP A 41 5.11 12.64 15.76
CA ASP A 41 5.23 12.82 17.20
C ASP A 41 6.57 12.23 17.67
N VAL A 42 7.52 13.10 17.90
CA VAL A 42 8.86 12.76 18.43
C VAL A 42 8.92 12.78 19.95
N SER A 43 7.81 13.09 20.64
CA SER A 43 7.73 13.08 22.09
C SER A 43 7.94 11.65 22.61
N GLY A 44 8.99 11.46 23.42
CA GLY A 44 9.34 10.13 23.93
C GLY A 44 10.14 9.23 22.98
N LEU A 45 10.79 9.80 21.95
CA LEU A 45 11.67 9.06 21.05
C LEU A 45 12.97 8.70 21.77
N THR A 46 13.04 7.46 22.25
CA THR A 46 14.27 6.87 22.81
C THR A 46 15.10 6.27 21.67
N VAL A 47 16.42 6.15 21.84
CA VAL A 47 17.32 5.51 20.84
C VAL A 47 16.83 4.10 20.47
N SER A 48 16.41 3.31 21.45
CA SER A 48 15.85 1.97 21.22
C SER A 48 14.58 2.03 20.35
N ARG A 49 13.68 2.97 20.60
CA ARG A 49 12.45 3.14 19.83
C ARG A 49 12.74 3.64 18.42
N PHE A 50 13.72 4.51 18.26
CA PHE A 50 14.17 4.96 16.93
C PHE A 50 14.71 3.80 16.08
N LEU A 51 15.56 2.95 16.69
CA LEU A 51 16.09 1.75 16.00
C LEU A 51 14.96 0.79 15.61
N GLN A 52 13.99 0.57 16.49
CA GLN A 52 12.85 -0.29 16.21
C GLN A 52 12.01 0.23 15.05
N VAL A 53 11.66 1.52 15.07
CA VAL A 53 10.91 2.16 13.97
C VAL A 53 11.67 2.10 12.65
N THR A 54 13.00 2.27 12.70
CA THR A 54 13.85 2.16 11.51
C THR A 54 13.84 0.72 10.95
N LEU A 55 13.96 -0.28 11.81
CA LEU A 55 13.89 -1.69 11.40
C LEU A 55 12.51 -2.05 10.81
N ASP A 56 11.45 -1.58 11.42
CA ASP A 56 10.08 -1.79 10.92
C ASP A 56 9.89 -1.13 9.54
N ALA A 57 10.38 0.10 9.37
CA ALA A 57 10.32 0.80 8.09
C ALA A 57 11.16 0.09 7.01
N MET A 58 12.37 -0.39 7.34
CA MET A 58 13.20 -1.17 6.42
C MET A 58 12.50 -2.49 6.02
N SER A 59 11.92 -3.19 6.98
CA SER A 59 11.17 -4.42 6.72
C SER A 59 10.01 -4.18 5.77
N GLN A 60 9.28 -3.09 5.96
CA GLN A 60 8.17 -2.70 5.08
C GLN A 60 8.67 -2.36 3.66
N LEU A 61 9.78 -1.66 3.53
CA LEU A 61 10.38 -1.36 2.22
C LEU A 61 10.82 -2.63 1.49
N PHE A 62 11.50 -3.56 2.17
CA PHE A 62 11.90 -4.83 1.55
C PHE A 62 10.71 -5.65 1.08
N PHE A 63 9.61 -5.61 1.83
CA PHE A 63 8.38 -6.29 1.46
C PHE A 63 7.71 -5.60 0.26
N SER A 64 7.54 -4.27 0.30
CA SER A 64 6.89 -3.48 -0.75
C SER A 64 7.62 -3.59 -2.10
N LEU A 65 8.94 -3.49 -2.08
CA LEU A 65 9.79 -3.62 -3.27
C LEU A 65 10.03 -5.08 -3.70
N SER A 66 9.45 -6.05 -2.98
CA SER A 66 9.59 -7.49 -3.27
C SER A 66 11.04 -8.00 -3.30
N VAL A 67 11.95 -7.31 -2.61
CA VAL A 67 13.39 -7.66 -2.58
C VAL A 67 13.60 -8.97 -1.83
N SER A 68 12.90 -9.15 -0.71
CA SER A 68 13.05 -10.34 0.16
C SER A 68 12.50 -11.64 -0.45
N MET A 69 11.64 -11.56 -1.47
CA MET A 69 10.98 -12.71 -2.09
C MET A 69 11.68 -13.23 -3.36
N GLY A 70 12.84 -12.68 -3.71
CA GLY A 70 13.55 -13.07 -4.93
C GLY A 70 12.90 -12.63 -6.26
N ILE A 71 11.74 -11.94 -6.20
CA ILE A 71 11.00 -11.50 -7.39
C ILE A 71 11.84 -10.54 -8.24
N MET A 72 12.55 -9.61 -7.60
CA MET A 72 13.42 -8.66 -8.30
C MET A 72 14.60 -9.35 -9.00
N ILE A 73 15.13 -10.44 -8.42
CA ILE A 73 16.19 -11.25 -9.05
C ILE A 73 15.65 -11.95 -10.29
N THR A 74 14.47 -12.56 -10.18
CA THR A 74 13.81 -13.24 -11.30
C THR A 74 13.51 -12.28 -12.43
N TYR A 75 12.91 -11.13 -12.15
CA TYR A 75 12.66 -10.11 -13.18
C TYR A 75 13.94 -9.51 -13.75
N GLY A 76 14.97 -9.30 -12.91
CA GLY A 76 16.29 -8.86 -13.36
C GLY A 76 16.91 -9.80 -14.39
N SER A 77 16.67 -11.11 -14.28
CA SER A 77 17.16 -12.10 -15.25
C SER A 77 16.47 -12.00 -16.62
N TYR A 78 15.29 -11.41 -16.70
CA TYR A 78 14.52 -11.23 -17.94
C TYR A 78 14.80 -9.89 -18.63
N VAL A 79 15.49 -8.97 -17.95
CA VAL A 79 15.79 -7.65 -18.50
C VAL A 79 16.83 -7.76 -19.61
N LYS A 80 16.58 -7.08 -20.73
CA LYS A 80 17.50 -7.02 -21.86
C LYS A 80 18.77 -6.26 -21.49
N LYS A 81 19.91 -6.60 -22.14
CA LYS A 81 21.23 -6.02 -21.85
C LYS A 81 21.35 -4.53 -22.17
N ASP A 82 20.46 -3.99 -22.97
CA ASP A 82 20.40 -2.58 -23.40
C ASP A 82 19.63 -1.67 -22.43
N VAL A 83 19.02 -2.24 -21.39
CA VAL A 83 18.24 -1.49 -20.39
C VAL A 83 19.14 -1.00 -19.26
N ASP A 84 19.05 0.28 -18.96
CA ASP A 84 19.70 0.88 -17.78
C ASP A 84 18.95 0.50 -16.51
N LEU A 85 19.52 -0.44 -15.76
CA LEU A 85 18.93 -0.95 -14.51
C LEU A 85 18.84 0.13 -13.43
N ASN A 86 19.85 1.02 -13.33
CA ASN A 86 19.84 2.08 -12.32
C ASN A 86 18.68 3.03 -12.52
N LYS A 87 18.42 3.41 -13.78
CA LYS A 87 17.29 4.26 -14.12
C LYS A 87 15.95 3.57 -13.85
N SER A 88 15.85 2.29 -14.17
CA SER A 88 14.63 1.50 -13.92
C SER A 88 14.34 1.35 -12.43
N VAL A 89 15.36 1.05 -11.61
CA VAL A 89 15.22 0.94 -10.14
C VAL A 89 14.82 2.28 -9.54
N ALA A 90 15.48 3.38 -9.93
CA ALA A 90 15.12 4.71 -9.45
C ALA A 90 13.67 5.10 -9.81
N GLN A 91 13.19 4.72 -10.98
CA GLN A 91 11.77 4.95 -11.35
C GLN A 91 10.79 4.13 -10.48
N ILE A 92 11.13 2.88 -10.19
CA ILE A 92 10.30 2.02 -9.31
C ILE A 92 10.23 2.65 -7.92
N GLU A 93 11.35 3.03 -7.35
CA GLU A 93 11.45 3.64 -6.02
C GLU A 93 10.63 4.92 -5.90
N VAL A 94 10.76 5.83 -6.88
CA VAL A 94 10.00 7.09 -6.90
C VAL A 94 8.49 6.81 -7.02
N VAL A 95 8.08 5.88 -7.88
CA VAL A 95 6.66 5.57 -8.07
C VAL A 95 6.08 4.88 -6.84
N ASP A 96 6.79 3.92 -6.24
CA ASP A 96 6.35 3.21 -5.03
C ASP A 96 6.17 4.20 -3.87
N THR A 97 7.16 5.06 -3.62
CA THR A 97 7.10 6.10 -2.59
C THR A 97 5.95 7.08 -2.82
N ALA A 98 5.77 7.54 -4.07
CA ALA A 98 4.69 8.47 -4.40
C ALA A 98 3.31 7.85 -4.20
N VAL A 99 3.12 6.59 -4.60
CA VAL A 99 1.84 5.86 -4.41
C VAL A 99 1.59 5.62 -2.93
N ALA A 100 2.58 5.19 -2.17
CA ALA A 100 2.47 4.96 -0.72
C ALA A 100 2.08 6.26 0.01
N PHE A 101 2.73 7.37 -0.32
CA PHE A 101 2.40 8.68 0.25
C PHE A 101 0.97 9.13 -0.08
N LEU A 102 0.56 9.02 -1.35
CA LEU A 102 -0.79 9.37 -1.78
C LEU A 102 -1.86 8.49 -1.13
N ALA A 103 -1.59 7.19 -0.98
CA ALA A 103 -2.48 6.26 -0.28
C ALA A 103 -2.63 6.67 1.20
N GLY A 104 -1.54 7.03 1.87
CA GLY A 104 -1.57 7.54 3.25
C GLY A 104 -2.40 8.81 3.39
N VAL A 105 -2.21 9.80 2.50
CA VAL A 105 -3.00 11.04 2.47
C VAL A 105 -4.49 10.77 2.22
N MET A 106 -4.84 9.72 1.49
CA MET A 106 -6.22 9.36 1.23
C MET A 106 -6.87 8.59 2.40
N ILE A 107 -6.16 7.61 2.92
CA ILE A 107 -6.72 6.63 3.87
C ILE A 107 -6.73 7.18 5.29
N ILE A 108 -5.61 7.75 5.75
CA ILE A 108 -5.45 8.14 7.15
C ILE A 108 -6.41 9.25 7.58
N PRO A 109 -6.58 10.36 6.82
CA PRO A 109 -7.58 11.35 7.17
C PRO A 109 -9.01 10.79 7.20
N ALA A 110 -9.36 9.92 6.25
CA ALA A 110 -10.68 9.31 6.22
C ALA A 110 -10.94 8.45 7.47
N ILE A 111 -10.00 7.60 7.85
CA ILE A 111 -10.14 6.77 9.06
C ILE A 111 -10.18 7.63 10.33
N TYR A 112 -9.31 8.65 10.41
CA TYR A 112 -9.26 9.56 11.55
C TYR A 112 -10.60 10.24 11.79
N VAL A 113 -11.26 10.71 10.73
CA VAL A 113 -12.56 11.39 10.82
C VAL A 113 -13.65 10.46 11.36
N PHE A 114 -13.68 9.19 10.93
CA PHE A 114 -14.77 8.26 11.27
C PHE A 114 -14.49 7.37 12.47
N SER A 115 -13.23 6.97 12.68
CA SER A 115 -12.84 5.99 13.70
C SER A 115 -11.88 6.52 14.76
N GLY A 116 -11.37 7.74 14.60
CA GLY A 116 -10.38 8.35 15.51
C GLY A 116 -9.03 7.64 15.50
N MET A 117 -8.24 7.88 16.56
CA MET A 117 -6.90 7.28 16.72
C MET A 117 -6.94 5.76 16.88
N ASP A 118 -7.97 5.23 17.53
CA ASP A 118 -8.12 3.78 17.76
C ASP A 118 -8.27 2.99 16.46
N GLY A 119 -8.89 3.59 15.44
CA GLY A 119 -9.02 2.98 14.12
C GLY A 119 -7.71 2.84 13.35
N MET A 120 -6.66 3.61 13.72
CA MET A 120 -5.38 3.62 13.01
C MET A 120 -4.41 2.56 13.51
N SER A 121 -4.60 2.02 14.72
CA SER A 121 -3.72 0.99 15.31
C SER A 121 -3.98 -0.43 14.82
N ALA A 122 -4.89 -0.62 13.88
CA ALA A 122 -5.47 -1.92 13.56
C ALA A 122 -4.63 -2.81 12.61
N GLY A 123 -3.49 -2.36 12.10
CA GLY A 123 -2.66 -3.17 11.17
C GLY A 123 -3.46 -3.67 9.95
N PRO A 124 -3.43 -4.98 9.61
CA PRO A 124 -4.18 -5.53 8.47
C PRO A 124 -5.70 -5.33 8.56
N SER A 125 -6.26 -5.22 9.76
CA SER A 125 -7.69 -4.97 9.96
C SER A 125 -8.08 -3.53 9.58
N LEU A 126 -7.13 -2.61 9.42
CA LEU A 126 -7.36 -1.28 8.89
C LEU A 126 -7.96 -1.33 7.49
N MET A 127 -7.45 -2.18 6.62
CA MET A 127 -7.94 -2.33 5.25
C MET A 127 -9.29 -3.07 5.20
N PHE A 128 -9.48 -4.11 5.98
CA PHE A 128 -10.66 -4.99 5.86
C PHE A 128 -11.79 -4.69 6.85
N VAL A 129 -11.53 -3.93 7.89
CA VAL A 129 -12.53 -3.55 8.90
C VAL A 129 -12.75 -2.05 8.95
N ALA A 130 -11.69 -1.25 9.13
CA ALA A 130 -11.82 0.19 9.31
C ALA A 130 -12.25 0.90 8.03
N LEU A 131 -11.63 0.58 6.88
CA LEU A 131 -11.99 1.19 5.59
C LEU A 131 -13.44 0.89 5.17
N PRO A 132 -13.96 -0.35 5.20
CA PRO A 132 -15.35 -0.62 4.88
C PRO A 132 -16.33 0.14 5.79
N LYS A 133 -16.05 0.25 7.10
CA LYS A 133 -16.85 1.05 8.01
C LYS A 133 -16.85 2.53 7.63
N THR A 134 -15.69 3.05 7.25
CA THR A 134 -15.54 4.42 6.78
C THR A 134 -16.33 4.67 5.51
N PHE A 135 -16.23 3.79 4.51
CA PHE A 135 -17.01 3.88 3.27
C PHE A 135 -18.52 3.77 3.52
N TYR A 136 -18.93 2.91 4.45
CA TYR A 136 -20.34 2.80 4.84
C TYR A 136 -20.85 4.10 5.48
N ALA A 137 -20.06 4.73 6.36
CA ALA A 137 -20.40 5.99 7.00
C ALA A 137 -20.49 7.18 6.02
N MET A 138 -19.79 7.10 4.88
CA MET A 138 -19.86 8.10 3.79
C MET A 138 -21.14 7.98 2.94
N GLY A 139 -22.03 7.01 3.21
CA GLY A 139 -23.27 6.83 2.48
C GLY A 139 -23.10 6.26 1.07
N ILE A 140 -23.93 6.74 0.11
CA ILE A 140 -23.94 6.19 -1.27
C ILE A 140 -22.61 6.46 -1.99
N ALA A 141 -22.03 7.64 -1.84
CA ALA A 141 -20.73 7.96 -2.43
C ALA A 141 -19.63 7.02 -1.90
N GLY A 142 -19.63 6.73 -0.60
CA GLY A 142 -18.68 5.80 0.01
C GLY A 142 -18.81 4.38 -0.51
N ARG A 143 -20.01 3.90 -0.81
CA ARG A 143 -20.21 2.56 -1.41
C ARG A 143 -19.58 2.46 -2.80
N VAL A 144 -19.73 3.47 -3.64
CA VAL A 144 -19.13 3.50 -4.99
C VAL A 144 -17.61 3.57 -4.88
N ILE A 145 -17.08 4.45 -4.03
CA ILE A 145 -15.64 4.58 -3.77
C ILE A 145 -15.08 3.27 -3.24
N GLY A 146 -15.76 2.65 -2.27
CA GLY A 146 -15.37 1.37 -1.70
C GLY A 146 -15.33 0.24 -2.73
N LEU A 147 -16.33 0.15 -3.60
CA LEU A 147 -16.35 -0.84 -4.68
C LEU A 147 -15.13 -0.67 -5.59
N VAL A 148 -14.86 0.54 -6.06
CA VAL A 148 -13.72 0.85 -6.94
C VAL A 148 -12.41 0.55 -6.22
N PHE A 149 -12.27 0.95 -4.95
CA PHE A 149 -11.09 0.70 -4.13
C PHE A 149 -10.79 -0.80 -4.01
N PHE A 150 -11.79 -1.62 -3.62
CA PHE A 150 -11.57 -3.04 -3.44
C PHE A 150 -11.36 -3.79 -4.75
N LEU A 151 -11.96 -3.34 -5.86
CA LEU A 151 -11.64 -3.88 -7.19
C LEU A 151 -10.18 -3.60 -7.57
N LEU A 152 -9.71 -2.37 -7.38
CA LEU A 152 -8.31 -2.02 -7.64
C LEU A 152 -7.35 -2.80 -6.72
N ALA A 153 -7.69 -2.95 -5.45
CA ALA A 153 -6.91 -3.76 -4.49
C ALA A 153 -6.86 -5.23 -4.91
N ALA A 154 -7.97 -5.80 -5.41
CA ALA A 154 -8.01 -7.17 -5.92
C ALA A 154 -7.12 -7.34 -7.15
N PHE A 155 -7.13 -6.42 -8.10
CA PHE A 155 -6.23 -6.46 -9.25
C PHE A 155 -4.75 -6.32 -8.85
N ALA A 156 -4.46 -5.43 -7.88
CA ALA A 156 -3.10 -5.29 -7.34
C ALA A 156 -2.63 -6.59 -6.65
N ALA A 157 -3.51 -7.23 -5.86
CA ALA A 157 -3.20 -8.52 -5.24
C ALA A 157 -2.96 -9.63 -6.27
N LEU A 158 -3.78 -9.70 -7.33
CA LEU A 158 -3.60 -10.67 -8.41
C LEU A 158 -2.25 -10.50 -9.12
N THR A 159 -1.84 -9.27 -9.43
CA THR A 159 -0.53 -9.03 -10.07
C THR A 159 0.62 -9.44 -9.14
N SER A 160 0.50 -9.20 -7.84
CA SER A 160 1.48 -9.65 -6.85
C SER A 160 1.54 -11.18 -6.75
N CYS A 161 0.39 -11.86 -6.74
CA CYS A 161 0.34 -13.33 -6.74
C CYS A 161 1.01 -13.92 -7.99
N ILE A 162 0.78 -13.34 -9.18
CA ILE A 162 1.42 -13.77 -10.42
C ILE A 162 2.94 -13.58 -10.32
N SER A 163 3.43 -12.49 -9.76
CA SER A 163 4.85 -12.23 -9.59
C SER A 163 5.53 -13.23 -8.64
N VAL A 164 4.88 -13.56 -7.54
CA VAL A 164 5.36 -14.59 -6.60
C VAL A 164 5.41 -15.96 -7.27
N LEU A 165 4.31 -16.34 -7.97
CA LEU A 165 4.24 -17.61 -8.70
C LEU A 165 5.33 -17.72 -9.76
N GLU A 166 5.60 -16.63 -10.50
CA GLU A 166 6.67 -16.57 -11.50
C GLU A 166 8.05 -16.81 -10.86
N SER A 167 8.32 -16.18 -9.73
CA SER A 167 9.58 -16.37 -9.00
C SER A 167 9.76 -17.81 -8.54
N ILE A 168 8.71 -18.42 -7.97
CA ILE A 168 8.74 -19.84 -7.53
C ILE A 168 8.93 -20.75 -8.75
N THR A 169 8.19 -20.50 -9.83
CA THR A 169 8.29 -21.30 -11.07
C THR A 169 9.70 -21.25 -11.64
N ALA A 170 10.33 -20.07 -11.71
CA ALA A 170 11.68 -19.90 -12.23
C ALA A 170 12.69 -20.70 -11.38
N ASN A 171 12.61 -20.60 -10.05
CA ASN A 171 13.48 -21.35 -9.15
C ASN A 171 13.27 -22.86 -9.25
N CYS A 172 12.01 -23.33 -9.31
CA CYS A 172 11.71 -24.76 -9.45
C CYS A 172 12.20 -25.32 -10.80
N MET A 173 12.08 -24.56 -11.88
CA MET A 173 12.61 -24.96 -13.20
C MET A 173 14.12 -25.17 -13.16
N GLU A 174 14.84 -24.28 -12.46
CA GLU A 174 16.29 -24.36 -12.33
C GLU A 174 16.71 -25.57 -11.47
N ILE A 175 16.06 -25.76 -10.32
CA ILE A 175 16.39 -26.85 -9.37
C ILE A 175 16.04 -28.23 -9.95
N PHE A 176 14.85 -28.36 -10.56
CA PHE A 176 14.35 -29.67 -11.02
C PHE A 176 14.60 -29.94 -12.51
N HIS A 177 15.23 -29.00 -13.22
CA HIS A 177 15.46 -29.08 -14.67
C HIS A 177 14.20 -29.41 -15.48
N THR A 178 13.05 -28.88 -15.05
CA THR A 178 11.74 -29.16 -15.64
C THR A 178 11.27 -28.05 -16.56
N GLY A 179 10.41 -28.39 -17.52
CA GLY A 179 9.85 -27.40 -18.43
C GLY A 179 8.75 -26.55 -17.77
N ARG A 180 8.69 -25.25 -18.12
CA ARG A 180 7.79 -24.24 -17.55
C ARG A 180 6.33 -24.70 -17.41
N LYS A 181 5.76 -25.31 -18.47
CA LYS A 181 4.35 -25.79 -18.45
C LYS A 181 4.08 -26.82 -17.35
N LYS A 182 5.02 -27.79 -17.17
CA LYS A 182 4.87 -28.80 -16.12
C LYS A 182 5.00 -28.20 -14.73
N THR A 183 5.96 -27.32 -14.53
CA THR A 183 6.20 -26.68 -13.24
C THR A 183 5.04 -25.81 -12.81
N THR A 184 4.52 -24.96 -13.72
CA THR A 184 3.38 -24.06 -13.41
C THR A 184 2.08 -24.83 -13.16
N LEU A 185 1.93 -26.04 -13.70
CA LEU A 185 0.71 -26.85 -13.53
C LEU A 185 0.71 -27.62 -12.20
N VAL A 186 1.89 -27.85 -11.62
CA VAL A 186 2.08 -28.55 -10.34
C VAL A 186 2.06 -27.58 -9.16
N LEU A 187 2.46 -26.32 -9.36
CA LEU A 187 2.40 -25.24 -8.36
C LEU A 187 1.01 -24.62 -8.25
#